data_9fa9fa7cde909d599115275aedb9acdb
#
_entry.id   9fa9fa7cde909d599115275aedb9acdb
#
_cell.length_a   1.000
_cell.length_b   1.000
_cell.length_c   1.000
_cell.angle_alpha   90.00
_cell.angle_beta   90.00
_cell.angle_gamma   90.00
#
_symmetry.space_group_name_H-M   'P 1'
#
loop_
_entity.id
_entity.type
_entity.pdbx_description
1 polymer ?
#
loop_
_entity_poly.entity_id
_entity_poly.type
_entity_poly.pdbx_seq_one_letter_code
_entity_poly.pdbx_strand_id
1 'polypeptide(L)'
;MRTNTAERLDWPAVEAAIATVTDRLPEPEPTPLPELEPPDLAACLSGPHGLDLVVELAHDLRSPLTSILFLAEALQQGQGGPVTGEQARQLGLIYSAALCLCATASDVLELARGGQRLVDRAPAPFSVAEVFGSVRSMILPIAEEKRLEVRLVHPVPERRTGHERALSRVLLNLATNAVKFTDSGFVEIAAFPVGAQRLEFSVRDTGNGIDAGRLRTLYQPVRRPPAAQREHFSGSGLGLTICRKLVRAMGSELQIETRPQWGTRFYFEVDAPVGSAAA
;
A
#
# COMPACT_ATOMS: atom_id res chain seq x y z
N MET A 1 34.15 34.57 -16.32
CA MET A 1 32.87 35.16 -16.75
C MET A 1 32.42 34.42 -18.01
N ARG A 2 31.51 33.50 -17.89
CA ARG A 2 30.76 32.90 -19.01
C ARG A 2 29.32 33.16 -18.74
N THR A 3 28.74 34.10 -19.48
CA THR A 3 27.32 34.45 -19.46
C THR A 3 26.53 33.31 -20.08
N ASN A 4 25.75 32.65 -19.29
CA ASN A 4 24.77 31.62 -19.72
C ASN A 4 23.54 32.37 -20.22
N THR A 5 23.47 32.58 -21.53
CA THR A 5 22.27 33.12 -22.18
C THR A 5 21.32 31.95 -22.42
N ALA A 6 20.42 31.71 -21.46
CA ALA A 6 19.27 30.84 -21.72
C ALA A 6 18.38 31.56 -22.73
N GLU A 7 18.41 31.14 -23.99
CA GLU A 7 17.45 31.55 -25.01
C GLU A 7 16.05 31.24 -24.49
N ARG A 8 15.30 32.32 -24.18
CA ARG A 8 13.84 32.19 -23.89
C ARG A 8 13.17 31.75 -25.17
N LEU A 9 12.57 30.57 -25.17
CA LEU A 9 11.70 30.13 -26.25
C LEU A 9 10.61 31.18 -26.43
N ASP A 10 10.54 31.73 -27.67
CA ASP A 10 9.49 32.65 -28.08
C ASP A 10 8.21 31.85 -28.37
N TRP A 11 7.42 31.63 -27.33
CA TRP A 11 6.16 30.87 -27.39
C TRP A 11 5.18 31.39 -28.46
N PRO A 12 4.98 32.73 -28.67
CA PRO A 12 4.17 33.25 -29.75
C PRO A 12 4.66 32.85 -31.15
N ALA A 13 5.97 32.79 -31.36
CA ALA A 13 6.54 32.34 -32.65
C ALA A 13 6.35 30.84 -32.86
N VAL A 14 6.40 30.05 -31.81
CA VAL A 14 6.13 28.61 -31.85
C VAL A 14 4.66 28.33 -32.14
N GLU A 15 3.73 29.06 -31.50
CA GLU A 15 2.28 28.96 -31.77
C GLU A 15 1.92 29.35 -33.20
N ALA A 16 2.51 30.42 -33.73
CA ALA A 16 2.32 30.83 -35.11
C ALA A 16 2.85 29.81 -36.12
N ALA A 17 3.99 29.18 -35.82
CA ALA A 17 4.55 28.10 -36.63
C ALA A 17 3.65 26.85 -36.62
N ILE A 18 3.12 26.46 -35.48
CA ILE A 18 2.18 25.33 -35.34
C ILE A 18 0.90 25.62 -36.11
N ALA A 19 0.30 26.81 -35.95
CA ALA A 19 -0.89 27.20 -36.67
C ALA A 19 -0.70 27.15 -38.20
N THR A 20 0.46 27.59 -38.70
CA THR A 20 0.78 27.57 -40.14
C THR A 20 0.97 26.15 -40.69
N VAL A 21 1.40 25.21 -39.87
CA VAL A 21 1.54 23.79 -40.25
C VAL A 21 0.20 23.08 -40.23
N THR A 22 -0.65 23.40 -39.25
CA THR A 22 -2.00 22.78 -39.10
C THR A 22 -2.94 23.23 -40.24
N ASP A 23 -2.82 24.46 -40.73
CA ASP A 23 -3.65 25.00 -41.82
C ASP A 23 -3.31 24.39 -43.21
N ARG A 24 -2.19 23.67 -43.32
CA ARG A 24 -1.72 23.01 -44.56
C ARG A 24 -1.97 21.50 -44.60
N LEU A 25 -2.44 20.93 -43.53
CA LEU A 25 -2.78 19.50 -43.53
C LEU A 25 -4.25 19.37 -43.96
N PRO A 26 -4.55 18.54 -44.98
CA PRO A 26 -5.93 18.20 -45.28
C PRO A 26 -6.55 17.57 -44.02
N GLU A 27 -7.74 18.02 -43.65
CA GLU A 27 -8.49 17.38 -42.56
C GLU A 27 -8.60 15.88 -42.87
N PRO A 28 -8.18 15.01 -41.97
CA PRO A 28 -8.35 13.56 -42.19
C PRO A 28 -9.87 13.31 -42.29
N GLU A 29 -10.31 12.69 -43.40
CA GLU A 29 -11.69 12.22 -43.50
C GLU A 29 -11.98 11.32 -42.27
N PRO A 30 -13.11 11.56 -41.59
CA PRO A 30 -13.46 10.76 -40.42
C PRO A 30 -13.68 9.30 -40.90
N THR A 31 -12.68 8.47 -40.66
CA THR A 31 -12.82 7.01 -40.81
C THR A 31 -13.82 6.57 -39.75
N PRO A 32 -14.99 6.04 -40.08
CA PRO A 32 -15.93 5.58 -39.09
C PRO A 32 -15.24 4.45 -38.32
N LEU A 33 -15.00 4.70 -37.01
CA LEU A 33 -14.55 3.64 -36.12
C LEU A 33 -15.61 2.54 -36.13
N PRO A 34 -15.23 1.26 -36.30
CA PRO A 34 -16.20 0.20 -36.15
C PRO A 34 -16.88 0.34 -34.79
N GLU A 35 -18.20 0.28 -34.75
CA GLU A 35 -18.96 0.21 -33.50
C GLU A 35 -18.57 -1.11 -32.80
N LEU A 36 -17.47 -1.07 -32.07
CA LEU A 36 -17.12 -2.12 -31.14
C LEU A 36 -18.05 -1.93 -29.93
N GLU A 37 -19.03 -2.80 -29.78
CA GLU A 37 -19.72 -2.90 -28.50
C GLU A 37 -18.67 -3.02 -27.42
N PRO A 38 -18.73 -2.21 -26.33
CA PRO A 38 -17.75 -2.30 -25.26
C PRO A 38 -17.75 -3.75 -24.77
N PRO A 39 -16.58 -4.40 -24.69
CA PRO A 39 -16.51 -5.77 -24.24
C PRO A 39 -17.17 -5.86 -22.86
N ASP A 40 -18.07 -6.84 -22.68
CA ASP A 40 -18.65 -7.09 -21.37
C ASP A 40 -17.50 -7.46 -20.41
N LEU A 41 -17.07 -6.47 -19.64
CA LEU A 41 -15.94 -6.59 -18.71
C LEU A 41 -16.18 -7.72 -17.71
N ALA A 42 -17.44 -7.96 -17.33
CA ALA A 42 -17.80 -9.04 -16.42
C ALA A 42 -17.61 -10.42 -17.07
N ALA A 43 -17.94 -10.56 -18.36
CA ALA A 43 -17.70 -11.77 -19.13
C ALA A 43 -16.20 -12.00 -19.34
N CYS A 44 -15.42 -10.96 -19.64
CA CYS A 44 -13.96 -11.04 -19.78
C CYS A 44 -13.28 -11.45 -18.47
N LEU A 45 -13.70 -10.90 -17.33
CA LEU A 45 -13.13 -11.24 -16.01
C LEU A 45 -13.55 -12.63 -15.51
N SER A 46 -14.67 -13.16 -15.99
CA SER A 46 -15.15 -14.50 -15.63
C SER A 46 -14.60 -15.61 -16.53
N GLY A 47 -13.95 -15.25 -17.65
CA GLY A 47 -13.37 -16.17 -18.61
C GLY A 47 -11.98 -16.70 -18.20
N PRO A 48 -11.43 -17.68 -18.93
CA PRO A 48 -10.13 -18.28 -18.65
C PRO A 48 -8.97 -17.29 -18.69
N HIS A 49 -9.11 -16.16 -19.38
CA HIS A 49 -8.11 -15.08 -19.46
C HIS A 49 -8.37 -13.92 -18.48
N GLY A 50 -9.41 -14.01 -17.64
CA GLY A 50 -9.74 -12.94 -16.71
C GLY A 50 -8.64 -12.68 -15.68
N LEU A 51 -7.96 -13.71 -15.23
CA LEU A 51 -6.81 -13.59 -14.34
C LEU A 51 -5.61 -12.91 -15.02
N ASP A 52 -5.35 -13.21 -16.30
CA ASP A 52 -4.26 -12.58 -17.05
C ASP A 52 -4.52 -11.10 -17.25
N LEU A 53 -5.74 -10.71 -17.57
CA LEU A 53 -6.15 -9.30 -17.68
C LEU A 53 -5.99 -8.55 -16.35
N VAL A 54 -6.36 -9.16 -15.23
CA VAL A 54 -6.20 -8.58 -13.90
C VAL A 54 -4.71 -8.41 -13.57
N VAL A 55 -3.86 -9.36 -13.95
CA VAL A 55 -2.39 -9.28 -13.78
C VAL A 55 -1.82 -8.12 -14.59
N GLU A 56 -2.23 -7.97 -15.84
CA GLU A 56 -1.79 -6.90 -16.74
C GLU A 56 -2.21 -5.53 -16.19
N LEU A 57 -3.48 -5.34 -15.84
CA LEU A 57 -3.98 -4.11 -15.23
C LEU A 57 -3.26 -3.74 -13.93
N ALA A 58 -3.01 -4.70 -13.06
CA ALA A 58 -2.31 -4.45 -11.81
C ALA A 58 -0.82 -4.10 -12.05
N HIS A 59 -0.19 -4.66 -13.09
CA HIS A 59 1.15 -4.29 -13.52
C HIS A 59 1.17 -2.85 -14.06
N ASP A 60 0.22 -2.50 -14.90
CA ASP A 60 0.14 -1.17 -15.53
C ASP A 60 -0.21 -0.06 -14.53
N LEU A 61 -0.94 -0.38 -13.47
CA LEU A 61 -1.19 0.54 -12.36
C LEU A 61 0.07 0.82 -11.53
N ARG A 62 1.01 -0.11 -11.45
CA ARG A 62 2.23 0.05 -10.64
C ARG A 62 3.10 1.20 -11.14
N SER A 63 3.27 1.34 -12.45
CA SER A 63 4.13 2.36 -13.04
C SER A 63 3.69 3.79 -12.69
N PRO A 64 2.43 4.22 -12.97
CA PRO A 64 1.97 5.56 -12.60
C PRO A 64 1.97 5.78 -11.07
N LEU A 65 1.65 4.77 -10.27
CA LEU A 65 1.70 4.89 -8.81
C LEU A 65 3.12 5.09 -8.29
N THR A 66 4.13 4.42 -8.89
CA THR A 66 5.54 4.64 -8.55
C THR A 66 5.97 6.07 -8.90
N SER A 67 5.50 6.61 -10.02
CA SER A 67 5.76 8.01 -10.39
C SER A 67 5.12 8.99 -9.40
N ILE A 68 3.90 8.73 -8.95
CA ILE A 68 3.22 9.56 -7.93
C ILE A 68 4.01 9.53 -6.61
N LEU A 69 4.47 8.36 -6.17
CA LEU A 69 5.29 8.21 -4.97
C LEU A 69 6.58 9.01 -5.07
N PHE A 70 7.30 8.85 -6.18
CA PHE A 70 8.56 9.57 -6.42
C PHE A 70 8.35 11.09 -6.42
N LEU A 71 7.33 11.58 -7.10
CA LEU A 71 7.04 13.02 -7.18
C LEU A 71 6.62 13.58 -5.80
N ALA A 72 5.78 12.87 -5.07
CA ALA A 72 5.35 13.28 -3.74
C ALA A 72 6.54 13.35 -2.77
N GLU A 73 7.42 12.35 -2.79
CA GLU A 73 8.64 12.32 -1.99
C GLU A 73 9.62 13.43 -2.38
N ALA A 74 9.87 13.63 -3.66
CA ALA A 74 10.74 14.68 -4.17
C ALA A 74 10.27 16.09 -3.73
N LEU A 75 8.96 16.34 -3.81
CA LEU A 75 8.36 17.59 -3.35
C LEU A 75 8.46 17.75 -1.83
N GLN A 76 8.24 16.69 -1.04
CA GLN A 76 8.43 16.73 0.42
C GLN A 76 9.87 17.03 0.81
N GLN A 77 10.85 16.52 0.05
CA GLN A 77 12.28 16.79 0.23
C GLN A 77 12.71 18.19 -0.25
N GLY A 78 11.76 18.98 -0.76
CA GLY A 78 12.03 20.35 -1.23
C GLY A 78 12.74 20.45 -2.57
N GLN A 79 12.78 19.39 -3.39
CA GLN A 79 13.44 19.42 -4.71
C GLN A 79 12.74 20.37 -5.69
N GLY A 80 11.46 20.69 -5.48
CA GLY A 80 10.71 21.71 -6.23
C GLY A 80 10.69 23.10 -5.58
N GLY A 81 11.42 23.31 -4.49
CA GLY A 81 11.37 24.49 -3.63
C GLY A 81 10.75 24.21 -2.27
N PRO A 82 10.76 25.17 -1.33
CA PRO A 82 10.22 24.99 0.00
C PRO A 82 8.70 24.78 -0.05
N VAL A 83 8.20 23.76 0.66
CA VAL A 83 6.77 23.48 0.81
C VAL A 83 6.25 24.05 2.13
N THR A 84 5.02 24.53 2.15
CA THR A 84 4.33 24.93 3.38
C THR A 84 3.96 23.70 4.21
N GLY A 85 3.73 23.88 5.52
CA GLY A 85 3.29 22.79 6.38
C GLY A 85 2.00 22.10 5.89
N GLU A 86 1.05 22.85 5.34
CA GLU A 86 -0.17 22.30 4.75
C GLU A 86 0.12 21.48 3.48
N GLN A 87 1.00 21.97 2.61
CA GLN A 87 1.44 21.22 1.42
C GLN A 87 2.19 19.94 1.79
N ALA A 88 3.07 19.98 2.81
CA ALA A 88 3.76 18.79 3.30
C ALA A 88 2.77 17.74 3.82
N ARG A 89 1.72 18.17 4.54
CA ARG A 89 0.64 17.29 4.99
C ARG A 89 -0.12 16.66 3.82
N GLN A 90 -0.51 17.46 2.82
CA GLN A 90 -1.22 16.97 1.62
C GLN A 90 -0.37 15.98 0.81
N LEU A 91 0.92 16.27 0.64
CA LEU A 91 1.87 15.36 -0.02
C LEU A 91 2.02 14.05 0.75
N GLY A 92 2.04 14.08 2.08
CA GLY A 92 2.02 12.88 2.93
C GLY A 92 0.79 12.01 2.70
N LEU A 93 -0.39 12.60 2.58
CA LEU A 93 -1.62 11.88 2.27
C LEU A 93 -1.60 11.27 0.87
N ILE A 94 -1.12 12.02 -0.13
CA ILE A 94 -0.97 11.53 -1.52
C ILE A 94 0.00 10.34 -1.54
N TYR A 95 1.15 10.45 -0.86
CA TYR A 95 2.14 9.40 -0.76
C TYR A 95 1.56 8.13 -0.11
N SER A 96 0.86 8.28 1.02
CA SER A 96 0.23 7.17 1.73
C SER A 96 -0.87 6.49 0.90
N ALA A 97 -1.68 7.26 0.19
CA ALA A 97 -2.72 6.73 -0.70
C ALA A 97 -2.11 5.94 -1.87
N ALA A 98 -1.06 6.47 -2.51
CA ALA A 98 -0.37 5.79 -3.60
C ALA A 98 0.29 4.48 -3.14
N LEU A 99 0.92 4.46 -1.94
CA LEU A 99 1.46 3.24 -1.34
C LEU A 99 0.38 2.19 -1.08
N CYS A 100 -0.77 2.60 -0.54
CA CYS A 100 -1.90 1.69 -0.31
C CYS A 100 -2.41 1.08 -1.61
N LEU A 101 -2.48 1.86 -2.70
CA LEU A 101 -2.85 1.37 -4.03
C LEU A 101 -1.79 0.42 -4.60
N CYS A 102 -0.50 0.72 -4.46
CA CYS A 102 0.59 -0.17 -4.86
C CYS A 102 0.53 -1.52 -4.12
N ALA A 103 0.27 -1.49 -2.81
CA ALA A 103 0.07 -2.69 -2.01
C ALA A 103 -1.13 -3.50 -2.53
N THR A 104 -2.27 -2.85 -2.78
CA THR A 104 -3.48 -3.50 -3.31
C THR A 104 -3.25 -4.12 -4.70
N ALA A 105 -2.58 -3.41 -5.62
CA ALA A 105 -2.21 -3.93 -6.93
C ALA A 105 -1.29 -5.15 -6.82
N SER A 106 -0.31 -5.09 -5.93
CA SER A 106 0.58 -6.21 -5.64
C SER A 106 -0.17 -7.40 -5.05
N ASP A 107 -1.17 -7.15 -4.20
CA ASP A 107 -2.05 -8.13 -3.59
C ASP A 107 -2.86 -8.90 -4.63
N VAL A 108 -3.45 -8.17 -5.58
CA VAL A 108 -4.21 -8.75 -6.69
C VAL A 108 -3.32 -9.62 -7.57
N LEU A 109 -2.12 -9.14 -7.92
CA LEU A 109 -1.13 -9.90 -8.69
C LEU A 109 -0.77 -11.23 -8.02
N GLU A 110 -0.61 -11.22 -6.72
CA GLU A 110 -0.19 -12.40 -5.97
C GLU A 110 -1.31 -13.42 -5.82
N LEU A 111 -2.54 -12.95 -5.65
CA LEU A 111 -3.72 -13.81 -5.68
C LEU A 111 -3.91 -14.46 -7.05
N ALA A 112 -3.72 -13.70 -8.13
CA ALA A 112 -3.81 -14.19 -9.49
C ALA A 112 -2.75 -15.27 -9.83
N ARG A 113 -1.54 -15.13 -9.26
CA ARG A 113 -0.45 -16.12 -9.41
C ARG A 113 -0.58 -17.35 -8.51
N GLY A 114 -1.72 -17.53 -7.84
CA GLY A 114 -1.98 -18.70 -6.99
C GLY A 114 -1.27 -18.68 -5.64
N GLY A 115 -0.60 -17.58 -5.27
CA GLY A 115 0.04 -17.41 -3.96
C GLY A 115 1.24 -18.31 -3.68
N GLN A 116 1.82 -18.96 -4.70
CA GLN A 116 2.92 -19.93 -4.52
C GLN A 116 4.28 -19.27 -4.21
N ARG A 117 4.42 -17.96 -4.35
CA ARG A 117 5.68 -17.22 -4.16
C ARG A 117 5.60 -16.16 -3.06
N LEU A 118 4.74 -16.36 -2.07
CA LEU A 118 4.53 -15.39 -0.99
C LEU A 118 5.80 -15.15 -0.15
N VAL A 119 6.64 -16.18 -0.03
CA VAL A 119 7.91 -16.13 0.73
C VAL A 119 9.02 -16.75 -0.13
N ASP A 120 9.39 -16.05 -1.23
CA ASP A 120 10.32 -16.57 -2.26
C ASP A 120 11.80 -16.54 -1.84
N ARG A 121 12.15 -15.88 -0.76
CA ARG A 121 13.56 -15.72 -0.35
C ARG A 121 13.83 -16.49 0.91
N ALA A 122 15.04 -17.10 0.96
CA ALA A 122 15.55 -17.64 2.20
C ALA A 122 15.51 -16.58 3.31
N PRO A 123 15.28 -16.98 4.57
CA PRO A 123 15.37 -16.07 5.70
C PRO A 123 16.70 -15.31 5.68
N ALA A 124 16.64 -13.99 5.90
CA ALA A 124 17.80 -13.11 5.90
C ALA A 124 17.84 -12.27 7.19
N PRO A 125 19.01 -11.80 7.62
CA PRO A 125 19.11 -10.86 8.74
C PRO A 125 18.38 -9.55 8.44
N PHE A 126 17.60 -9.06 9.41
CA PHE A 126 16.89 -7.79 9.33
C PHE A 126 16.80 -7.12 10.71
N SER A 127 16.48 -5.81 10.73
CA SER A 127 16.20 -5.05 11.94
C SER A 127 14.68 -4.90 12.11
N VAL A 128 14.15 -5.32 13.24
CA VAL A 128 12.73 -5.11 13.57
C VAL A 128 12.41 -3.62 13.69
N ALA A 129 13.35 -2.82 14.23
CA ALA A 129 13.18 -1.38 14.35
C ALA A 129 13.08 -0.69 12.97
N GLU A 130 13.89 -1.10 11.99
CA GLU A 130 13.82 -0.58 10.61
C GLU A 130 12.48 -0.93 9.94
N VAL A 131 12.01 -2.17 10.09
CA VAL A 131 10.69 -2.59 9.59
C VAL A 131 9.58 -1.75 10.23
N PHE A 132 9.59 -1.61 11.55
CA PHE A 132 8.59 -0.82 12.26
C PHE A 132 8.65 0.67 11.89
N GLY A 133 9.85 1.23 11.76
CA GLY A 133 10.08 2.60 11.31
C GLY A 133 9.50 2.84 9.92
N SER A 134 9.73 1.91 8.99
CA SER A 134 9.16 1.98 7.64
C SER A 134 7.64 1.91 7.65
N VAL A 135 7.04 0.97 8.39
CA VAL A 135 5.58 0.88 8.51
C VAL A 135 5.00 2.14 9.14
N ARG A 136 5.63 2.64 10.23
CA ARG A 136 5.21 3.89 10.89
C ARG A 136 5.22 5.07 9.93
N SER A 137 6.29 5.26 9.17
CA SER A 137 6.40 6.40 8.23
C SER A 137 5.28 6.41 7.18
N MET A 138 4.80 5.23 6.78
CA MET A 138 3.73 5.08 5.81
C MET A 138 2.34 5.39 6.37
N ILE A 139 2.08 5.08 7.65
CA ILE A 139 0.77 5.31 8.28
C ILE A 139 0.67 6.65 9.00
N LEU A 140 1.81 7.25 9.36
CA LEU A 140 1.89 8.46 10.18
C LEU A 140 1.08 9.63 9.62
N PRO A 141 1.14 9.98 8.31
CA PRO A 141 0.38 11.09 7.77
C PRO A 141 -1.14 10.94 7.98
N ILE A 142 -1.65 9.71 7.84
CA ILE A 142 -3.08 9.41 8.04
C ILE A 142 -3.42 9.42 9.53
N ALA A 143 -2.52 8.89 10.37
CA ALA A 143 -2.71 8.87 11.83
C ALA A 143 -2.72 10.30 12.41
N GLU A 144 -1.83 11.18 11.95
CA GLU A 144 -1.78 12.58 12.36
C GLU A 144 -3.04 13.35 11.97
N GLU A 145 -3.59 13.13 10.77
CA GLU A 145 -4.86 13.72 10.34
C GLU A 145 -6.00 13.35 11.28
N LYS A 146 -6.02 12.09 11.74
CA LYS A 146 -7.00 11.59 12.70
C LYS A 146 -6.61 11.86 14.16
N ARG A 147 -5.46 12.47 14.43
CA ARG A 147 -4.91 12.70 15.78
C ARG A 147 -4.73 11.41 16.58
N LEU A 148 -4.34 10.33 15.91
CA LEU A 148 -4.04 9.05 16.53
C LEU A 148 -2.58 9.01 16.98
N GLU A 149 -2.34 8.45 18.14
CA GLU A 149 -0.98 8.14 18.60
C GLU A 149 -0.49 6.84 17.95
N VAL A 150 0.72 6.85 17.37
CA VAL A 150 1.36 5.64 16.83
C VAL A 150 2.47 5.20 17.76
N ARG A 151 2.32 4.03 18.38
CA ARG A 151 3.24 3.44 19.33
C ARG A 151 4.04 2.30 18.70
N LEU A 152 5.34 2.23 18.99
CA LEU A 152 6.21 1.13 18.57
C LEU A 152 6.85 0.48 19.81
N VAL A 153 6.76 -0.85 19.89
CA VAL A 153 7.40 -1.65 20.96
C VAL A 153 8.32 -2.68 20.31
N HIS A 154 9.62 -2.48 20.44
CA HIS A 154 10.64 -3.34 19.83
C HIS A 154 11.12 -4.43 20.76
N PRO A 155 11.48 -5.63 20.25
CA PRO A 155 12.12 -6.66 21.05
C PRO A 155 13.57 -6.32 21.33
N VAL A 156 14.15 -6.95 22.37
CA VAL A 156 15.58 -6.90 22.65
C VAL A 156 16.11 -8.33 22.69
N PRO A 157 17.11 -8.67 21.87
CA PRO A 157 17.74 -7.89 20.79
C PRO A 157 16.83 -7.71 19.57
N GLU A 158 17.00 -6.62 18.85
CA GLU A 158 16.12 -6.24 17.72
C GLU A 158 16.52 -6.86 16.38
N ARG A 159 17.79 -7.23 16.20
CA ARG A 159 18.27 -7.89 14.98
C ARG A 159 17.87 -9.35 14.96
N ARG A 160 17.20 -9.75 13.90
CA ARG A 160 16.62 -11.07 13.73
C ARG A 160 16.92 -11.64 12.34
N THR A 161 16.69 -12.93 12.16
CA THR A 161 16.73 -13.60 10.86
C THR A 161 15.32 -14.05 10.50
N GLY A 162 14.86 -13.74 9.30
CA GLY A 162 13.50 -14.07 8.87
C GLY A 162 13.13 -13.50 7.48
N HIS A 163 11.85 -13.42 7.23
CA HIS A 163 11.29 -12.96 5.96
C HIS A 163 10.81 -11.50 6.04
N GLU A 164 11.76 -10.57 6.03
CA GLU A 164 11.52 -9.14 6.21
C GLU A 164 10.40 -8.58 5.33
N ARG A 165 10.40 -8.90 4.03
CA ARG A 165 9.40 -8.36 3.07
C ARG A 165 7.99 -8.86 3.36
N ALA A 166 7.86 -10.15 3.67
CA ALA A 166 6.58 -10.72 4.04
C ALA A 166 6.05 -10.11 5.34
N LEU A 167 6.93 -9.97 6.33
CA LEU A 167 6.64 -9.34 7.62
C LEU A 167 6.21 -7.88 7.45
N SER A 168 7.00 -7.06 6.73
CA SER A 168 6.68 -5.65 6.45
C SER A 168 5.31 -5.51 5.80
N ARG A 169 4.98 -6.38 4.86
CA ARG A 169 3.69 -6.36 4.15
C ARG A 169 2.52 -6.71 5.07
N VAL A 170 2.67 -7.74 5.92
CA VAL A 170 1.65 -8.09 6.91
C VAL A 170 1.43 -6.92 7.86
N LEU A 171 2.50 -6.38 8.45
CA LEU A 171 2.41 -5.27 9.40
C LEU A 171 1.81 -4.02 8.78
N LEU A 172 2.19 -3.67 7.54
CA LEU A 172 1.61 -2.53 6.83
C LEU A 172 0.10 -2.70 6.60
N ASN A 173 -0.34 -3.87 6.14
CA ASN A 173 -1.75 -4.15 5.92
C ASN A 173 -2.56 -4.10 7.23
N LEU A 174 -2.02 -4.64 8.31
CA LEU A 174 -2.67 -4.59 9.61
C LEU A 174 -2.71 -3.16 10.18
N ALA A 175 -1.59 -2.42 10.07
CA ALA A 175 -1.48 -1.06 10.58
C ALA A 175 -2.37 -0.07 9.79
N THR A 176 -2.45 -0.20 8.47
CA THR A 176 -3.37 0.63 7.66
C THR A 176 -4.83 0.35 8.00
N ASN A 177 -5.20 -0.91 8.25
CA ASN A 177 -6.52 -1.25 8.75
C ASN A 177 -6.78 -0.66 10.14
N ALA A 178 -5.82 -0.74 11.05
CA ALA A 178 -5.90 -0.17 12.39
C ALA A 178 -6.18 1.36 12.34
N VAL A 179 -5.37 2.11 11.57
CA VAL A 179 -5.58 3.57 11.40
C VAL A 179 -6.93 3.87 10.74
N LYS A 180 -7.35 3.04 9.79
CA LYS A 180 -8.62 3.21 9.08
C LYS A 180 -9.82 3.09 10.02
N PHE A 181 -9.84 2.09 10.89
CA PHE A 181 -10.98 1.75 11.74
C PHE A 181 -10.89 2.33 13.16
N THR A 182 -9.89 3.19 13.42
CA THR A 182 -9.77 3.95 14.66
C THR A 182 -10.06 5.42 14.41
N ASP A 183 -10.98 5.99 15.17
CA ASP A 183 -11.35 7.39 15.08
C ASP A 183 -10.63 8.24 16.15
N SER A 184 -10.26 7.64 17.28
CA SER A 184 -9.53 8.29 18.37
C SER A 184 -8.75 7.28 19.21
N GLY A 185 -7.66 7.72 19.84
CA GLY A 185 -6.81 6.88 20.67
C GLY A 185 -5.47 6.54 20.00
N PHE A 186 -5.12 5.25 19.91
CA PHE A 186 -3.80 4.86 19.41
C PHE A 186 -3.83 3.62 18.51
N VAL A 187 -2.76 3.48 17.73
CA VAL A 187 -2.36 2.26 17.02
C VAL A 187 -0.98 1.86 17.52
N GLU A 188 -0.83 0.63 17.95
CA GLU A 188 0.42 0.07 18.48
C GLU A 188 0.92 -1.06 17.58
N ILE A 189 2.18 -1.01 17.19
CA ILE A 189 2.89 -2.07 16.50
C ILE A 189 3.94 -2.60 17.47
N ALA A 190 3.85 -3.88 17.82
CA ALA A 190 4.70 -4.44 18.84
C ALA A 190 5.30 -5.79 18.42
N ALA A 191 6.47 -6.11 18.97
CA ALA A 191 7.07 -7.43 18.86
C ALA A 191 7.64 -7.85 20.23
N PHE A 192 7.31 -9.05 20.64
CA PHE A 192 7.74 -9.62 21.92
C PHE A 192 8.42 -11.00 21.71
N PRO A 193 9.49 -11.28 22.44
CA PRO A 193 10.10 -12.62 22.39
C PRO A 193 9.14 -13.69 22.94
N VAL A 194 8.98 -14.77 22.19
CA VAL A 194 8.29 -16.00 22.62
C VAL A 194 9.32 -17.13 22.61
N GLY A 195 9.94 -17.34 23.77
CA GLY A 195 11.09 -18.25 23.89
C GLY A 195 12.36 -17.70 23.22
N ALA A 196 13.28 -18.59 22.86
CA ALA A 196 14.62 -18.19 22.41
C ALA A 196 14.70 -17.80 20.91
N GLN A 197 13.81 -18.34 20.08
CA GLN A 197 13.95 -18.26 18.62
C GLN A 197 12.72 -17.67 17.91
N ARG A 198 11.65 -17.34 18.65
CA ARG A 198 10.40 -16.85 18.08
C ARG A 198 10.10 -15.43 18.55
N LEU A 199 9.42 -14.67 17.70
CA LEU A 199 8.81 -13.39 18.03
C LEU A 199 7.31 -13.47 17.77
N GLU A 200 6.53 -12.94 18.70
CA GLU A 200 5.16 -12.56 18.46
C GLU A 200 5.14 -11.12 17.93
N PHE A 201 4.57 -10.92 16.75
CA PHE A 201 4.27 -9.61 16.19
C PHE A 201 2.81 -9.31 16.38
N SER A 202 2.49 -8.08 16.75
CA SER A 202 1.10 -7.66 16.92
C SER A 202 0.88 -6.23 16.42
N VAL A 203 -0.34 -5.99 15.94
CA VAL A 203 -0.88 -4.65 15.68
C VAL A 203 -2.17 -4.53 16.46
N ARG A 204 -2.23 -3.55 17.37
CA ARG A 204 -3.37 -3.26 18.22
C ARG A 204 -3.90 -1.87 17.93
N ASP A 205 -5.20 -1.73 17.89
CA ASP A 205 -5.92 -0.47 17.79
C ASP A 205 -6.92 -0.30 18.92
N THR A 206 -7.36 0.93 19.13
CA THR A 206 -8.44 1.32 20.06
C THR A 206 -9.73 1.69 19.33
N GLY A 207 -9.93 1.17 18.13
CA GLY A 207 -11.10 1.45 17.31
C GLY A 207 -12.37 0.75 17.79
N ASN A 208 -13.35 0.70 16.89
CA ASN A 208 -14.69 0.19 17.21
C ASN A 208 -14.74 -1.32 17.50
N GLY A 209 -13.64 -2.05 17.25
CA GLY A 209 -13.62 -3.51 17.34
C GLY A 209 -14.45 -4.18 16.25
N ILE A 210 -14.54 -5.50 16.30
CA ILE A 210 -15.26 -6.31 15.31
C ILE A 210 -16.33 -7.12 16.01
N ASP A 211 -17.56 -7.03 15.52
CA ASP A 211 -18.66 -7.81 16.04
C ASP A 211 -18.57 -9.31 15.65
N ALA A 212 -19.21 -10.17 16.44
CA ALA A 212 -19.17 -11.62 16.25
C ALA A 212 -19.71 -12.10 14.88
N GLY A 213 -20.63 -11.35 14.28
CA GLY A 213 -21.17 -11.66 12.94
C GLY A 213 -20.13 -11.42 11.85
N ARG A 214 -19.41 -10.31 11.94
CA ARG A 214 -18.32 -9.97 11.00
C ARG A 214 -17.10 -10.85 11.18
N LEU A 215 -16.80 -11.34 12.37
CA LEU A 215 -15.68 -12.28 12.60
C LEU A 215 -15.78 -13.54 11.75
N ARG A 216 -16.99 -14.06 11.53
CA ARG A 216 -17.23 -15.28 10.72
C ARG A 216 -16.88 -15.06 9.24
N THR A 217 -16.98 -13.85 8.75
CA THR A 217 -16.75 -13.48 7.34
C THR A 217 -15.46 -12.68 7.13
N LEU A 218 -14.67 -12.48 8.18
CA LEU A 218 -13.51 -11.57 8.20
C LEU A 218 -12.48 -11.87 7.08
N TYR A 219 -12.33 -13.13 6.72
CA TYR A 219 -11.39 -13.59 5.70
C TYR A 219 -12.04 -13.86 4.34
N GLN A 220 -13.32 -13.54 4.20
CA GLN A 220 -14.01 -13.64 2.90
C GLN A 220 -13.86 -12.34 2.13
N PRO A 221 -13.64 -12.37 0.80
CA PRO A 221 -13.67 -11.18 -0.01
C PRO A 221 -15.01 -10.46 0.17
N VAL A 222 -14.99 -9.23 0.64
CA VAL A 222 -16.22 -8.47 0.90
C VAL A 222 -16.86 -8.11 -0.43
N ARG A 223 -17.99 -8.73 -0.78
CA ARG A 223 -18.91 -8.19 -1.78
C ARG A 223 -19.55 -6.94 -1.17
N ARG A 224 -19.15 -5.77 -1.64
CA ARG A 224 -19.70 -4.49 -1.19
C ARG A 224 -21.22 -4.43 -1.37
N PRO A 225 -21.99 -4.00 -0.36
CA PRO A 225 -23.32 -3.44 -0.59
C PRO A 225 -23.18 -2.08 -1.31
N PRO A 226 -24.09 -1.72 -2.26
CA PRO A 226 -23.97 -0.55 -3.14
C PRO A 226 -24.00 0.82 -2.46
N ALA A 227 -24.17 0.94 -1.16
CA ALA A 227 -24.49 2.18 -0.46
C ALA A 227 -23.60 2.52 0.75
N ALA A 228 -22.41 1.99 0.91
CA ALA A 228 -21.54 2.32 2.03
C ALA A 228 -20.63 3.51 1.71
N GLN A 229 -20.88 4.56 2.47
CA GLN A 229 -20.17 5.83 2.65
C GLN A 229 -18.77 5.98 2.08
N ARG A 230 -18.53 7.18 1.49
CA ARG A 230 -17.27 7.72 0.99
C ARG A 230 -16.24 7.87 2.11
N GLU A 231 -15.61 6.81 2.52
CA GLU A 231 -14.36 6.88 3.27
C GLU A 231 -13.21 6.94 2.27
N HIS A 232 -12.32 7.91 2.45
CA HIS A 232 -11.20 8.22 1.56
C HIS A 232 -10.22 7.05 1.34
N PHE A 233 -10.31 5.98 2.14
CA PHE A 233 -9.44 4.80 2.10
C PHE A 233 -10.23 3.49 2.16
N SER A 234 -11.15 3.27 1.22
CA SER A 234 -11.90 2.02 1.19
C SER A 234 -11.04 0.90 0.58
N GLY A 235 -10.48 0.03 1.42
CA GLY A 235 -9.71 -1.13 0.99
C GLY A 235 -10.56 -2.21 0.31
N SER A 236 -9.96 -3.03 -0.55
CA SER A 236 -10.58 -4.10 -1.34
C SER A 236 -11.11 -5.28 -0.51
N GLY A 237 -10.86 -5.32 0.81
CA GLY A 237 -11.14 -6.49 1.66
C GLY A 237 -10.15 -7.66 1.46
N LEU A 238 -9.19 -7.50 0.57
CA LEU A 238 -8.19 -8.53 0.25
C LEU A 238 -7.02 -8.54 1.25
N GLY A 239 -6.73 -7.40 1.91
CA GLY A 239 -5.56 -7.25 2.78
C GLY A 239 -5.46 -8.30 3.88
N LEU A 240 -6.56 -8.59 4.60
CA LEU A 240 -6.55 -9.62 5.65
C LEU A 240 -6.42 -11.04 5.10
N THR A 241 -6.98 -11.32 3.94
CA THR A 241 -6.81 -12.63 3.26
C THR A 241 -5.35 -12.85 2.91
N ILE A 242 -4.66 -11.81 2.47
CA ILE A 242 -3.23 -11.85 2.14
C ILE A 242 -2.39 -11.95 3.40
N CYS A 243 -2.68 -11.17 4.45
CA CYS A 243 -2.02 -11.31 5.74
C CYS A 243 -2.05 -12.78 6.21
N ARG A 244 -3.22 -13.41 6.14
CA ARG A 244 -3.37 -14.82 6.53
C ARG A 244 -2.52 -15.76 5.67
N LYS A 245 -2.48 -15.54 4.34
CA LYS A 245 -1.65 -16.34 3.43
C LYS A 245 -0.16 -16.15 3.70
N LEU A 246 0.30 -14.90 3.89
CA LEU A 246 1.70 -14.58 4.20
C LEU A 246 2.13 -15.19 5.53
N VAL A 247 1.31 -15.03 6.57
CA VAL A 247 1.59 -15.60 7.90
C VAL A 247 1.66 -17.12 7.84
N ARG A 248 0.76 -17.79 7.10
CA ARG A 248 0.84 -19.24 6.86
C ARG A 248 2.08 -19.66 6.10
N ALA A 249 2.49 -18.89 5.10
CA ALA A 249 3.72 -19.15 4.35
C ALA A 249 4.99 -18.97 5.20
N MET A 250 4.91 -18.17 6.28
CA MET A 250 5.96 -18.06 7.32
C MET A 250 5.83 -19.13 8.42
N GLY A 251 4.96 -20.14 8.26
CA GLY A 251 4.79 -21.25 9.20
C GLY A 251 3.96 -20.92 10.44
N SER A 252 3.07 -19.92 10.36
CA SER A 252 2.27 -19.44 11.48
C SER A 252 0.79 -19.26 11.14
N GLU A 253 0.00 -18.84 12.12
CA GLU A 253 -1.42 -18.51 11.96
C GLU A 253 -1.69 -17.08 12.44
N LEU A 254 -2.43 -16.30 11.65
CA LEU A 254 -2.88 -14.97 12.05
C LEU A 254 -4.04 -15.11 13.03
N GLN A 255 -3.87 -14.57 14.21
CA GLN A 255 -4.82 -14.58 15.31
C GLN A 255 -5.41 -13.21 15.54
N ILE A 256 -6.58 -13.15 16.20
CA ILE A 256 -7.30 -11.93 16.48
C ILE A 256 -7.92 -11.96 17.87
N GLU A 257 -7.76 -10.85 18.59
CA GLU A 257 -8.49 -10.51 19.80
C GLU A 257 -9.25 -9.21 19.55
N THR A 258 -10.56 -9.23 19.72
CA THR A 258 -11.37 -8.05 19.49
C THR A 258 -12.65 -8.08 20.34
N ARG A 259 -13.09 -6.90 20.73
CA ARG A 259 -14.41 -6.69 21.37
C ARG A 259 -14.98 -5.36 20.88
N PRO A 260 -16.30 -5.24 20.68
CA PRO A 260 -16.94 -3.98 20.36
C PRO A 260 -16.48 -2.87 21.32
N GLN A 261 -16.10 -1.71 20.79
CA GLN A 261 -15.66 -0.51 21.51
C GLN A 261 -14.37 -0.67 22.36
N TRP A 262 -13.67 -1.80 22.24
CA TRP A 262 -12.38 -2.03 22.90
C TRP A 262 -11.22 -1.94 21.92
N GLY A 263 -11.51 -2.13 20.62
CA GLY A 263 -10.53 -2.19 19.56
C GLY A 263 -10.24 -3.61 19.11
N THR A 264 -9.19 -3.75 18.32
CA THR A 264 -8.76 -5.01 17.75
C THR A 264 -7.24 -5.18 17.92
N ARG A 265 -6.83 -6.41 18.21
CA ARG A 265 -5.43 -6.82 18.18
C ARG A 265 -5.31 -8.01 17.24
N PHE A 266 -4.54 -7.85 16.16
CA PHE A 266 -4.07 -8.94 15.32
C PHE A 266 -2.67 -9.33 15.76
N TYR A 267 -2.38 -10.64 15.85
CA TYR A 267 -1.06 -11.10 16.23
C TYR A 267 -0.74 -12.46 15.61
N PHE A 268 0.56 -12.76 15.51
CA PHE A 268 1.08 -14.00 14.98
C PHE A 268 2.51 -14.21 15.48
N GLU A 269 2.92 -15.47 15.60
CA GLU A 269 4.26 -15.83 16.04
C GLU A 269 5.04 -16.41 14.86
N VAL A 270 6.27 -15.97 14.66
CA VAL A 270 7.15 -16.50 13.62
C VAL A 270 8.51 -16.85 14.17
N ASP A 271 9.16 -17.83 13.53
CA ASP A 271 10.56 -18.11 13.79
C ASP A 271 11.40 -16.91 13.35
N ALA A 272 12.08 -16.31 14.32
CA ALA A 272 12.91 -15.14 14.12
C ALA A 272 14.11 -15.21 15.09
N PRO A 273 15.02 -16.16 14.90
CA PRO A 273 16.20 -16.29 15.75
C PRO A 273 17.02 -15.00 15.76
N VAL A 274 17.72 -14.76 16.86
CA VAL A 274 18.63 -13.62 16.97
C VAL A 274 19.65 -13.70 15.86
N GLY A 275 19.69 -12.65 15.03
CA GLY A 275 20.68 -12.56 13.94
C GLY A 275 22.09 -12.55 14.53
N SER A 276 22.96 -13.37 13.98
CA SER A 276 24.39 -13.24 14.25
C SER A 276 24.83 -11.84 13.84
N ALA A 277 25.45 -11.10 14.74
CA ALA A 277 26.11 -9.86 14.36
C ALA A 277 27.09 -10.21 13.22
N ALA A 278 26.92 -9.63 12.05
CA ALA A 278 27.94 -9.69 11.03
C ALA A 278 29.20 -9.08 11.63
N ALA A 279 30.24 -9.91 11.73
CA ALA A 279 31.57 -9.51 12.17
C ALA A 279 32.18 -8.51 11.18
#